data_05f0035e5688f016a7aea1358c9323d1
#
_entry.id   05f0035e5688f016a7aea1358c9323d1
#
_cell.length_a   1.000
_cell.length_b   1.000
_cell.length_c   1.000
_cell.angle_alpha   90.00
_cell.angle_beta   90.00
_cell.angle_gamma   90.00
#
_symmetry.space_group_name_H-M   'P 1'
#
loop_
_entity.id
_entity.type
_entity.pdbx_description
1 polymer ?
#
loop_
_entity_poly.entity_id
_entity_poly.type
_entity_poly.pdbx_seq_one_letter_code
_entity_poly.pdbx_strand_id
1 'polypeptide(L)'
;MLESLRSKHAIIGKILEYRGLKKLLSTYIDALPQLINPRTGRIHTSFNQAVTATGRLSSSNPNLQNIPIRDEDGKEIRKAFIPDDGCEFFSADYSQIELRIMAHLSRDKGLLTAFAEGKDIHRGNRGGSLRLAAGQRDQRAAPQC
;
A
#
# COMPACT_ATOMS: atom_id res chain seq x y z
N MET A 1 18.47 4.55 8.83
CA MET A 1 19.71 4.71 9.62
C MET A 1 20.10 3.44 10.37
N LEU A 2 19.29 2.80 11.25
CA LEU A 2 19.68 1.52 11.88
C LEU A 2 19.83 0.37 10.86
N GLU A 3 18.97 0.30 9.84
CA GLU A 3 19.02 -0.75 8.82
C GLU A 3 20.35 -0.76 8.04
N SER A 4 20.90 0.42 7.74
CA SER A 4 22.21 0.55 7.05
C SER A 4 23.40 0.11 7.92
N LEU A 5 23.18 -0.07 9.21
CA LEU A 5 24.19 -0.54 10.16
C LEU A 5 24.07 -2.02 10.48
N ARG A 6 23.11 -2.74 9.89
CA ARG A 6 22.82 -4.14 10.21
C ARG A 6 24.04 -5.06 10.10
N SER A 7 24.91 -4.80 9.12
CA SER A 7 26.15 -5.56 8.91
C SER A 7 27.30 -5.17 9.87
N LYS A 8 27.16 -4.06 10.60
CA LYS A 8 28.23 -3.54 11.46
C LYS A 8 28.32 -4.25 12.81
N HIS A 9 27.19 -4.70 13.35
CA HIS A 9 27.16 -5.37 14.65
C HIS A 9 25.92 -6.24 14.81
N ALA A 10 26.06 -7.44 15.37
CA ALA A 10 24.96 -8.40 15.55
C ALA A 10 23.79 -7.87 16.38
N ILE A 11 24.05 -6.97 17.36
CA ILE A 11 23.00 -6.36 18.20
C ILE A 11 21.98 -5.58 17.36
N ILE A 12 22.38 -5.01 16.24
CA ILE A 12 21.50 -4.19 15.43
C ILE A 12 20.37 -5.03 14.82
N GLY A 13 20.68 -6.25 14.38
CA GLY A 13 19.66 -7.20 13.94
C GLY A 13 18.62 -7.47 15.01
N LYS A 14 19.06 -7.72 16.24
CA LYS A 14 18.18 -7.98 17.40
C LYS A 14 17.32 -6.76 17.79
N ILE A 15 17.89 -5.57 17.72
CA ILE A 15 17.13 -4.33 17.97
C ILE A 15 16.05 -4.12 16.92
N LEU A 16 16.34 -4.37 15.65
CA LEU A 16 15.37 -4.24 14.57
C LEU A 16 14.23 -5.26 14.69
N GLU A 17 14.56 -6.51 14.99
CA GLU A 17 13.62 -7.58 15.26
C GLU A 17 12.69 -7.21 16.44
N TYR A 18 13.28 -6.85 17.56
CA TYR A 18 12.53 -6.40 18.76
C TYR A 18 11.59 -5.24 18.47
N ARG A 19 12.06 -4.23 17.72
CA ARG A 19 11.23 -3.07 17.37
C ARG A 19 10.07 -3.46 16.45
N GLY A 20 10.29 -4.39 15.53
CA GLY A 20 9.23 -4.96 14.67
C GLY A 20 8.15 -5.62 15.51
N LEU A 21 8.53 -6.60 16.33
CA LEU A 21 7.62 -7.33 17.20
C LEU A 21 6.91 -6.41 18.21
N LYS A 22 7.63 -5.48 18.82
CA LYS A 22 7.04 -4.52 19.77
C LYS A 22 5.99 -3.62 19.11
N LYS A 23 6.22 -3.21 17.87
CA LYS A 23 5.24 -2.45 17.09
C LYS A 23 3.98 -3.28 16.83
N LEU A 24 4.13 -4.53 16.40
CA LEU A 24 3.00 -5.41 16.15
C LEU A 24 2.18 -5.66 17.43
N LEU A 25 2.88 -5.95 18.52
CA LEU A 25 2.25 -6.16 19.82
C LEU A 25 1.43 -4.94 20.25
N SER A 26 2.06 -3.77 20.33
CA SER A 26 1.40 -2.56 20.85
C SER A 26 0.31 -2.02 19.93
N THR A 27 0.48 -2.14 18.59
CA THR A 27 -0.46 -1.53 17.64
C THR A 27 -1.66 -2.43 17.33
N TYR A 28 -1.45 -3.74 17.33
CA TYR A 28 -2.49 -4.68 16.90
C TYR A 28 -2.92 -5.62 18.02
N ILE A 29 -2.01 -6.33 18.67
CA ILE A 29 -2.36 -7.39 19.62
C ILE A 29 -2.97 -6.81 20.91
N ASP A 30 -2.35 -5.76 21.46
CA ASP A 30 -2.83 -5.12 22.70
C ASP A 30 -3.98 -4.13 22.44
N ALA A 31 -3.91 -3.38 21.33
CA ALA A 31 -4.83 -2.29 21.09
C ALA A 31 -6.17 -2.72 20.44
N LEU A 32 -6.16 -3.61 19.45
CA LEU A 32 -7.38 -3.96 18.72
C LEU A 32 -8.46 -4.63 19.59
N PRO A 33 -8.15 -5.56 20.49
CA PRO A 33 -9.17 -6.16 21.35
C PRO A 33 -9.91 -5.15 22.24
N GLN A 34 -9.23 -4.07 22.63
CA GLN A 34 -9.81 -3.01 23.46
C GLN A 34 -10.82 -2.13 22.68
N LEU A 35 -10.78 -2.19 21.35
CA LEU A 35 -11.67 -1.45 20.46
C LEU A 35 -12.88 -2.26 20.01
N ILE A 36 -13.04 -3.47 20.50
CA ILE A 36 -14.22 -4.28 20.21
C ILE A 36 -15.45 -3.61 20.84
N ASN A 37 -16.41 -3.28 20.00
CA ASN A 37 -17.67 -2.71 20.48
C ASN A 37 -18.48 -3.79 21.20
N PRO A 38 -18.85 -3.60 22.49
CA PRO A 38 -19.52 -4.63 23.29
C PRO A 38 -20.93 -4.97 22.78
N ARG A 39 -21.56 -4.09 21.99
CA ARG A 39 -22.89 -4.33 21.42
C ARG A 39 -22.85 -5.19 20.16
N THR A 40 -21.79 -5.06 19.35
CA THR A 40 -21.69 -5.73 18.05
C THR A 40 -20.68 -6.89 18.06
N GLY A 41 -19.81 -6.96 19.07
CA GLY A 41 -18.69 -7.91 19.11
C GLY A 41 -17.61 -7.64 18.06
N ARG A 42 -17.64 -6.46 17.41
CA ARG A 42 -16.80 -6.12 16.25
C ARG A 42 -15.99 -4.86 16.44
N ILE A 43 -14.95 -4.72 15.64
CA ILE A 43 -14.17 -3.50 15.52
C ILE A 43 -14.72 -2.68 14.36
N HIS A 44 -15.00 -1.40 14.63
CA HIS A 44 -15.51 -0.46 13.65
C HIS A 44 -14.50 0.66 13.43
N THR A 45 -13.98 0.79 12.22
CA THR A 45 -13.12 1.91 11.84
C THR A 45 -13.93 3.06 11.26
N SER A 46 -13.37 4.25 11.29
CA SER A 46 -13.90 5.42 10.59
C SER A 46 -13.12 5.64 9.30
N PHE A 47 -13.81 5.72 8.16
CA PHE A 47 -13.21 6.09 6.88
C PHE A 47 -13.41 7.58 6.61
N ASN A 48 -12.31 8.27 6.30
CA ASN A 48 -12.31 9.70 6.02
C ASN A 48 -11.99 9.95 4.55
N GLN A 49 -12.84 10.70 3.87
CA GLN A 49 -12.74 10.95 2.43
C GLN A 49 -11.92 12.20 2.08
N ALA A 50 -11.79 13.16 3.00
CA ALA A 50 -11.22 14.48 2.74
C ALA A 50 -9.90 14.77 3.45
N VAL A 51 -9.24 13.75 4.03
CA VAL A 51 -8.01 13.94 4.83
C VAL A 51 -6.74 13.89 3.98
N THR A 52 -6.72 13.04 2.95
CA THR A 52 -5.52 12.85 2.13
C THR A 52 -5.49 13.82 0.94
N ALA A 53 -4.35 14.43 0.69
CA ALA A 53 -4.16 15.31 -0.47
C ALA A 53 -4.28 14.58 -1.83
N THR A 54 -4.17 13.25 -1.81
CA THR A 54 -4.22 12.40 -3.01
C THR A 54 -5.64 11.91 -3.36
N GLY A 55 -6.66 12.28 -2.58
CA GLY A 55 -8.03 11.80 -2.76
C GLY A 55 -8.26 10.34 -2.33
N ARG A 56 -7.27 9.69 -1.70
CA ARG A 56 -7.43 8.34 -1.14
C ARG A 56 -8.22 8.40 0.17
N LEU A 57 -8.93 7.31 0.50
CA LEU A 57 -9.50 7.15 1.82
C LEU A 57 -8.39 7.02 2.88
N SER A 58 -8.63 7.53 4.07
CA SER A 58 -7.86 7.19 5.26
C SER A 58 -8.74 6.49 6.28
N SER A 59 -8.15 5.63 7.09
CA SER A 59 -8.84 4.87 8.13
C SER A 59 -8.30 5.29 9.50
N SER A 60 -9.21 5.50 10.47
CA SER A 60 -8.85 5.91 11.84
C SER A 60 -9.74 5.25 12.88
N ASN A 61 -9.22 5.08 14.09
CA ASN A 61 -9.90 4.58 15.26
C ASN A 61 -10.58 3.21 15.10
N PRO A 62 -9.81 2.15 14.73
CA PRO A 62 -8.38 2.07 14.43
C PRO A 62 -8.05 2.28 12.94
N ASN A 63 -6.76 2.51 12.62
CA ASN A 63 -6.31 2.47 11.24
C ASN A 63 -6.13 1.03 10.77
N LEU A 64 -7.10 0.51 10.02
CA LEU A 64 -7.08 -0.86 9.48
C LEU A 64 -6.38 -0.97 8.11
N GLN A 65 -6.03 0.15 7.47
CA GLN A 65 -5.33 0.14 6.19
C GLN A 65 -3.84 -0.23 6.31
N ASN A 66 -3.28 -0.14 7.51
CA ASN A 66 -1.85 -0.38 7.76
C ASN A 66 -1.56 -1.75 8.37
N ILE A 67 -2.50 -2.70 8.35
CA ILE A 67 -2.26 -4.06 8.82
C ILE A 67 -1.18 -4.69 7.94
N PRO A 68 -0.07 -5.18 8.53
CA PRO A 68 1.04 -5.72 7.77
C PRO A 68 0.62 -6.93 6.92
N ILE A 69 1.26 -7.08 5.75
CA ILE A 69 1.00 -8.21 4.84
C ILE A 69 2.29 -8.87 4.35
N ARG A 70 3.43 -8.19 4.50
CA ARG A 70 4.70 -8.66 3.94
C ARG A 70 5.41 -9.66 4.82
N ASP A 71 5.31 -9.49 6.13
CA ASP A 71 5.98 -10.31 7.13
C ASP A 71 5.06 -11.45 7.57
N GLU A 72 5.61 -12.59 7.94
CA GLU A 72 4.83 -13.75 8.40
C GLU A 72 4.03 -13.39 9.66
N ASP A 73 4.64 -12.70 10.62
CA ASP A 73 3.96 -12.24 11.84
C ASP A 73 2.75 -11.32 11.52
N GLY A 74 2.89 -10.47 10.50
CA GLY A 74 1.81 -9.63 10.02
C GLY A 74 0.68 -10.42 9.39
N LYS A 75 1.00 -11.49 8.68
CA LYS A 75 0.00 -12.41 8.11
C LYS A 75 -0.78 -13.15 9.21
N GLU A 76 -0.13 -13.53 10.31
CA GLU A 76 -0.81 -14.14 11.46
C GLU A 76 -1.84 -13.19 12.08
N ILE A 77 -1.51 -11.91 12.22
CA ILE A 77 -2.46 -10.90 12.70
C ILE A 77 -3.70 -10.84 11.80
N ARG A 78 -3.54 -10.96 10.48
CA ARG A 78 -4.68 -10.96 9.55
C ARG A 78 -5.63 -12.12 9.74
N LYS A 79 -5.18 -13.28 10.20
CA LYS A 79 -6.02 -14.44 10.48
C LYS A 79 -7.00 -14.21 11.62
N ALA A 80 -6.74 -13.23 12.49
CA ALA A 80 -7.66 -12.85 13.56
C ALA A 80 -8.90 -12.10 13.05
N PHE A 81 -8.89 -11.61 11.82
CA PHE A 81 -10.06 -11.00 11.20
C PHE A 81 -10.87 -12.09 10.50
N ILE A 82 -12.04 -12.37 11.03
CA ILE A 82 -12.94 -13.42 10.55
C ILE A 82 -14.25 -12.81 10.05
N PRO A 83 -14.92 -13.42 9.05
CA PRO A 83 -16.26 -13.02 8.65
C PRO A 83 -17.30 -13.43 9.68
N ASP A 84 -18.55 -13.00 9.50
CA ASP A 84 -19.68 -13.51 10.24
C ASP A 84 -19.98 -14.97 9.91
N ASP A 85 -20.74 -15.63 10.79
CA ASP A 85 -21.24 -16.97 10.53
C ASP A 85 -22.07 -17.00 9.23
N GLY A 86 -21.72 -17.94 8.35
CA GLY A 86 -22.34 -18.05 7.04
C GLY A 86 -21.89 -17.03 6.00
N CYS A 87 -20.89 -16.18 6.31
CA CYS A 87 -20.31 -15.22 5.40
C CYS A 87 -18.85 -15.60 5.04
N GLU A 88 -18.38 -15.07 3.94
CA GLU A 88 -16.99 -15.23 3.50
C GLU A 88 -16.37 -13.86 3.24
N PHE A 89 -15.05 -13.73 3.46
CA PHE A 89 -14.32 -12.55 3.01
C PHE A 89 -14.11 -12.58 1.50
N PHE A 90 -14.56 -11.53 0.86
CA PHE A 90 -14.26 -11.28 -0.53
C PHE A 90 -13.32 -10.06 -0.64
N SER A 91 -12.24 -10.20 -1.40
CA SER A 91 -11.31 -9.10 -1.69
C SER A 91 -11.06 -9.03 -3.19
N ALA A 92 -11.26 -7.86 -3.76
CA ALA A 92 -10.94 -7.59 -5.16
C ALA A 92 -10.19 -6.26 -5.26
N ASP A 93 -9.14 -6.24 -6.05
CA ASP A 93 -8.33 -5.05 -6.29
C ASP A 93 -8.03 -4.92 -7.79
N TYR A 94 -8.01 -3.69 -8.27
CA TYR A 94 -7.66 -3.41 -9.65
C TYR A 94 -6.15 -3.58 -9.87
N SER A 95 -5.78 -4.43 -10.81
CA SER A 95 -4.37 -4.59 -11.18
C SER A 95 -3.83 -3.35 -11.90
N GLN A 96 -2.91 -2.63 -11.25
CA GLN A 96 -2.16 -1.50 -11.81
C GLN A 96 -3.07 -0.41 -12.41
N ILE A 97 -4.20 -0.10 -11.77
CA ILE A 97 -5.22 0.81 -12.34
C ILE A 97 -4.66 2.20 -12.64
N GLU A 98 -3.81 2.75 -11.76
CA GLU A 98 -3.21 4.07 -11.94
C GLU A 98 -2.35 4.13 -13.21
N LEU A 99 -1.56 3.09 -13.46
CA LEU A 99 -0.75 2.99 -14.69
C LEU A 99 -1.59 2.76 -15.93
N ARG A 100 -2.71 2.04 -15.82
CA ARG A 100 -3.66 1.85 -16.94
C ARG A 100 -4.34 3.16 -17.31
N ILE A 101 -4.76 3.94 -16.32
CA ILE A 101 -5.32 5.28 -16.55
C ILE A 101 -4.26 6.20 -17.17
N MET A 102 -3.03 6.16 -16.67
CA MET A 102 -1.92 6.93 -17.24
C MET A 102 -1.65 6.55 -18.69
N ALA A 103 -1.61 5.26 -19.02
CA ALA A 103 -1.43 4.78 -20.37
C ALA A 103 -2.55 5.27 -21.31
N HIS A 104 -3.81 5.24 -20.82
CA HIS A 104 -4.96 5.71 -21.58
C HIS A 104 -4.90 7.21 -21.85
N LEU A 105 -4.61 8.02 -20.84
CA LEU A 105 -4.57 9.48 -20.96
C LEU A 105 -3.36 9.98 -21.75
N SER A 106 -2.17 9.41 -21.51
CA SER A 106 -0.93 9.81 -22.18
C SER A 106 -0.83 9.29 -23.63
N ARG A 107 -1.58 8.24 -23.94
CA ARG A 107 -1.46 7.52 -25.23
C ARG A 107 -0.03 6.99 -25.48
N ASP A 108 0.74 6.75 -24.44
CA ASP A 108 2.08 6.20 -24.55
C ASP A 108 2.05 4.80 -25.15
N LYS A 109 2.70 4.64 -26.31
CA LYS A 109 2.70 3.38 -27.05
C LYS A 109 3.35 2.24 -26.29
N GLY A 110 4.40 2.53 -25.49
CA GLY A 110 5.09 1.52 -24.70
C GLY A 110 4.21 0.96 -23.60
N LEU A 111 3.51 1.83 -22.86
CA LEU A 111 2.57 1.42 -21.82
C LEU A 111 1.37 0.68 -22.42
N LEU A 112 0.79 1.17 -23.51
CA LEU A 112 -0.35 0.54 -24.16
C LEU A 112 0.01 -0.87 -24.66
N THR A 113 1.17 -1.03 -25.32
CA THR A 113 1.65 -2.34 -25.78
C THR A 113 1.90 -3.29 -24.61
N ALA A 114 2.56 -2.82 -23.56
CA ALA A 114 2.82 -3.64 -22.38
C ALA A 114 1.55 -4.16 -21.72
N PHE A 115 0.51 -3.33 -21.63
CA PHE A 115 -0.80 -3.77 -21.13
C PHE A 115 -1.55 -4.70 -22.08
N ALA A 116 -1.47 -4.48 -23.38
CA ALA A 116 -2.09 -5.37 -24.38
C ALA A 116 -1.45 -6.77 -24.35
N GLU A 117 -0.16 -6.85 -24.08
CA GLU A 117 0.59 -8.10 -23.94
C GLU A 117 0.51 -8.72 -22.53
N GLY A 118 -0.24 -8.12 -21.62
CA GLY A 118 -0.38 -8.61 -20.24
C GLY A 118 0.91 -8.55 -19.40
N LYS A 119 1.87 -7.71 -19.78
CA LYS A 119 3.14 -7.57 -19.08
C LYS A 119 2.98 -6.76 -17.80
N ASP A 120 3.64 -7.21 -16.75
CA ASP A 120 3.81 -6.43 -15.52
C ASP A 120 4.88 -5.36 -15.74
N ILE A 121 4.45 -4.09 -15.77
CA ILE A 121 5.32 -2.94 -16.03
C ILE A 121 6.41 -2.81 -14.96
N HIS A 122 6.13 -3.20 -13.72
CA HIS A 122 7.14 -3.18 -12.64
C HIS A 122 8.22 -4.27 -12.80
N ARG A 123 7.88 -5.38 -13.44
CA ARG A 123 8.86 -6.44 -13.79
C ARG A 123 9.69 -6.07 -15.01
N GLY A 124 9.10 -5.42 -16.00
CA GLY A 124 9.78 -4.98 -17.23
C GLY A 124 10.87 -3.92 -16.97
N ASN A 125 10.71 -3.12 -15.91
CA ASN A 125 11.65 -2.03 -15.59
C ASN A 125 12.96 -2.51 -14.91
N ARG A 126 13.07 -3.80 -14.53
CA ARG A 126 14.31 -4.38 -13.97
C ARG A 126 15.30 -4.85 -15.03
N GLY A 127 14.93 -4.88 -16.29
CA GLY A 127 15.76 -5.45 -17.37
C GLY A 127 15.93 -4.62 -18.64
N GLY A 128 15.37 -3.43 -18.72
CA GLY A 128 15.52 -2.61 -19.90
C GLY A 128 14.92 -1.22 -19.72
N SER A 129 15.70 -0.21 -20.02
CA SER A 129 15.31 1.21 -19.97
C SER A 129 14.01 1.45 -20.75
N LEU A 130 12.88 1.56 -20.05
CA LEU A 130 11.78 2.39 -20.52
C LEU A 130 12.31 3.83 -20.41
N ARG A 131 13.01 4.30 -21.43
CA ARG A 131 13.24 5.72 -21.63
C ARG A 131 11.87 6.31 -21.84
N LEU A 132 11.29 6.89 -20.82
CA LEU A 132 10.26 7.90 -20.98
C LEU A 132 10.86 8.93 -21.92
N ALA A 133 10.39 9.00 -23.14
CA ALA A 133 10.71 10.06 -24.05
C ALA A 133 10.33 11.35 -23.32
N ALA A 134 11.33 12.10 -22.88
CA ALA A 134 11.12 13.43 -22.36
C ALA A 134 10.48 14.23 -23.50
N GLY A 135 9.15 14.38 -23.41
CA GLY A 135 8.40 15.19 -24.36
C GLY A 135 9.01 16.56 -24.42
N GLN A 136 9.40 16.97 -25.62
CA GLN A 136 9.77 18.30 -25.97
C GLN A 136 8.80 19.27 -25.29
N ARG A 137 9.34 20.12 -24.42
CA ARG A 137 8.61 21.30 -23.94
C ARG A 137 8.38 22.18 -25.15
N ASP A 138 7.20 22.14 -25.70
CA ASP A 138 6.74 23.12 -26.67
C ASP A 138 6.57 24.44 -25.92
N GLN A 139 7.57 25.29 -26.11
CA GLN A 139 7.52 26.69 -25.69
C GLN A 139 6.60 27.40 -26.70
N ARG A 140 5.31 27.44 -26.44
CA ARG A 140 4.41 28.40 -27.09
C ARG A 140 3.41 28.95 -26.12
N ALA A 141 3.61 30.25 -25.90
CA ALA A 141 2.64 31.29 -25.60
C ALA A 141 1.88 31.21 -24.28
N ALA A 142 2.34 31.98 -23.34
CA ALA A 142 1.47 32.62 -22.35
C ALA A 142 0.61 33.68 -23.07
N PRO A 143 -0.71 33.73 -22.88
CA PRO A 143 -1.44 34.93 -23.13
C PRO A 143 -1.27 35.89 -21.96
N GLN A 144 -0.79 37.07 -22.26
CA GLN A 144 -0.91 38.24 -21.39
C GLN A 144 -2.38 38.63 -21.31
N CYS A 145 -2.92 38.71 -20.10
CA CYS A 145 -3.82 39.75 -19.59
C CYS A 145 -3.99 39.52 -18.09
#